data_50792d6e31eab6d418a7ed3ceeb10085
#
_entry.id   50792d6e31eab6d418a7ed3ceeb10085
#
_cell.length_a   1.000
_cell.length_b   1.000
_cell.length_c   1.000
_cell.angle_alpha   90.00
_cell.angle_beta   90.00
_cell.angle_gamma   90.00
#
_symmetry.space_group_name_H-M   'P 1'
#
loop_
_entity.id
_entity.type
_entity.pdbx_description
1 polymer ?
#
loop_
_entity_poly.entity_id
_entity_poly.type
_entity_poly.pdbx_seq_one_letter_code
_entity_poly.pdbx_strand_id
1 'polypeptide(L)'
;MVYFVGAGPGAADLITVRGMRLLEQADVVIYAGSLVNPELLSYCKKECEIHNSAYMTLEEVLVVMEEAEKQKLTTVRLHTGEPSIYGAVREQMDLLDEKGILYESCPGVSACFGAAALLNLEYTLPEVSQSLIITRMEGRTKVPERESIESFAAHHASMAIYLSTGMLGELGRRLIAGGYGKDTPAAIVYKATWPEEEAYLCTVEQLEETAKAHDITKTALIIVGDIVAHQNYGKSRLYAPDFETEFRKIKKSREKE
;
A
#
# COMPACT_ATOMS: atom_id res chain seq x y z
N MET A 1 13.36 20.37 -11.36
CA MET A 1 13.11 18.90 -11.48
C MET A 1 12.30 18.42 -10.31
N VAL A 2 11.18 17.71 -10.55
CA VAL A 2 10.28 17.21 -9.51
C VAL A 2 10.40 15.68 -9.37
N TYR A 3 10.55 15.18 -8.15
CA TYR A 3 10.56 13.74 -7.84
C TYR A 3 9.34 13.36 -7.03
N PHE A 4 8.48 12.48 -7.56
CA PHE A 4 7.40 11.86 -6.82
C PHE A 4 7.94 10.66 -6.06
N VAL A 5 8.00 10.74 -4.74
CA VAL A 5 8.68 9.76 -3.89
C VAL A 5 7.70 9.08 -2.95
N GLY A 6 7.73 7.75 -2.91
CA GLY A 6 6.99 6.97 -1.93
C GLY A 6 7.68 6.99 -0.57
N ALA A 7 6.95 7.42 0.46
CA ALA A 7 7.42 7.53 1.84
C ALA A 7 7.51 6.18 2.58
N GLY A 8 6.97 5.12 1.98
CA GLY A 8 6.81 3.86 2.70
C GLY A 8 5.52 3.81 3.55
N PRO A 9 5.27 2.68 4.23
CA PRO A 9 3.99 2.42 4.89
C PRO A 9 3.84 3.12 6.24
N GLY A 10 4.93 3.58 6.86
CA GLY A 10 4.89 4.23 8.18
C GLY A 10 6.27 4.42 8.81
N ALA A 11 7.01 3.35 9.06
CA ALA A 11 8.36 3.43 9.61
C ALA A 11 9.31 4.16 8.67
N ALA A 12 10.13 5.06 9.20
CA ALA A 12 11.01 5.90 8.40
C ALA A 12 12.10 5.10 7.67
N ASP A 13 12.56 3.99 8.22
CA ASP A 13 13.55 3.10 7.64
C ASP A 13 12.99 2.20 6.52
N LEU A 14 11.68 2.22 6.28
CA LEU A 14 11.04 1.56 5.15
C LEU A 14 10.91 2.44 3.90
N ILE A 15 11.46 3.64 3.93
CA ILE A 15 11.69 4.39 2.71
C ILE A 15 12.76 3.68 1.86
N THR A 16 12.65 3.75 0.56
CA THR A 16 13.72 3.21 -0.30
C THR A 16 15.01 4.04 -0.14
N VAL A 17 16.17 3.40 -0.29
CA VAL A 17 17.47 4.11 -0.28
C VAL A 17 17.51 5.25 -1.30
N ARG A 18 16.85 5.08 -2.47
CA ARG A 18 16.72 6.14 -3.45
C ARG A 18 15.86 7.28 -2.93
N GLY A 19 14.73 6.98 -2.33
CA GLY A 19 13.83 7.99 -1.74
C GLY A 19 14.53 8.82 -0.65
N MET A 20 15.26 8.18 0.24
CA MET A 20 16.07 8.84 1.27
C MET A 20 17.11 9.80 0.65
N ARG A 21 17.89 9.33 -0.35
CA ARG A 21 18.88 10.18 -1.03
C ARG A 21 18.26 11.36 -1.76
N LEU A 22 17.04 11.22 -2.29
CA LEU A 22 16.32 12.33 -2.90
C LEU A 22 15.89 13.35 -1.85
N LEU A 23 15.45 12.93 -0.65
CA LEU A 23 15.16 13.82 0.47
C LEU A 23 16.41 14.57 0.94
N GLU A 24 17.56 13.88 1.06
CA GLU A 24 18.84 14.49 1.43
C GLU A 24 19.31 15.58 0.44
N GLN A 25 18.91 15.47 -0.82
CA GLN A 25 19.28 16.41 -1.88
C GLN A 25 18.22 17.47 -2.15
N ALA A 26 17.00 17.30 -1.63
CA ALA A 26 15.88 18.19 -1.88
C ALA A 26 16.15 19.62 -1.37
N ASP A 27 15.78 20.60 -2.19
CA ASP A 27 15.72 22.01 -1.82
C ASP A 27 14.29 22.37 -1.35
N VAL A 28 13.28 21.69 -1.92
CA VAL A 28 11.87 21.85 -1.57
C VAL A 28 11.26 20.47 -1.36
N VAL A 29 10.52 20.27 -0.26
CA VAL A 29 9.74 19.06 0.01
C VAL A 29 8.27 19.42 0.20
N ILE A 30 7.40 18.77 -0.55
CA ILE A 30 5.94 18.87 -0.37
C ILE A 30 5.43 17.49 0.06
N TYR A 31 5.04 17.32 1.31
CA TYR A 31 4.62 16.02 1.83
C TYR A 31 3.12 15.89 2.04
N ALA A 32 2.59 14.66 1.98
CA ALA A 32 1.15 14.36 1.97
C ALA A 32 0.52 14.29 3.38
N GLY A 33 0.82 15.27 4.23
CA GLY A 33 0.14 15.45 5.51
C GLY A 33 0.40 14.33 6.53
N SER A 34 -0.60 14.07 7.37
CA SER A 34 -0.49 13.20 8.54
C SER A 34 -0.28 11.69 8.26
N LEU A 35 -0.34 11.29 7.00
CA LEU A 35 -0.08 9.90 6.60
C LEU A 35 1.39 9.65 6.23
N VAL A 36 2.21 10.68 6.20
CA VAL A 36 3.66 10.59 6.03
C VAL A 36 4.33 10.75 7.40
N ASN A 37 5.20 9.83 7.75
CA ASN A 37 5.93 9.91 9.01
C ASN A 37 6.83 11.15 9.01
N PRO A 38 6.63 12.11 9.94
CA PRO A 38 7.41 13.34 9.97
C PRO A 38 8.90 13.11 10.27
N GLU A 39 9.29 11.96 10.82
CA GLU A 39 10.68 11.58 11.02
C GLU A 39 11.47 11.57 9.69
N LEU A 40 10.82 11.26 8.56
CA LEU A 40 11.42 11.33 7.23
C LEU A 40 11.94 12.73 6.87
N LEU A 41 11.33 13.78 7.42
CA LEU A 41 11.77 15.16 7.17
C LEU A 41 13.13 15.47 7.82
N SER A 42 13.60 14.63 8.77
CA SER A 42 14.93 14.74 9.35
C SER A 42 16.06 14.42 8.37
N TYR A 43 15.76 13.72 7.27
CA TYR A 43 16.72 13.49 6.19
C TYR A 43 16.97 14.72 5.33
N CYS A 44 16.08 15.72 5.38
CA CYS A 44 16.21 16.94 4.58
C CYS A 44 17.36 17.84 5.07
N LYS A 45 17.90 18.64 4.16
CA LYS A 45 18.84 19.72 4.51
C LYS A 45 18.19 20.72 5.48
N LYS A 46 18.99 21.42 6.28
CA LYS A 46 18.47 22.48 7.17
C LYS A 46 17.76 23.60 6.43
N GLU A 47 18.23 23.92 5.25
CA GLU A 47 17.73 24.99 4.38
C GLU A 47 16.58 24.52 3.48
N CYS A 48 16.17 23.25 3.58
CA CYS A 48 15.10 22.70 2.76
C CYS A 48 13.76 23.36 3.14
N GLU A 49 13.07 23.90 2.14
CA GLU A 49 11.72 24.43 2.30
C GLU A 49 10.70 23.28 2.37
N ILE A 50 9.89 23.22 3.41
CA ILE A 50 8.98 22.11 3.69
C ILE A 50 7.53 22.57 3.70
N HIS A 51 6.71 21.99 2.82
CA HIS A 51 5.27 22.27 2.69
C HIS A 51 4.44 21.05 3.06
N ASN A 52 3.36 21.28 3.81
CA ASN A 52 2.37 20.25 4.12
C ASN A 52 1.15 20.40 3.21
N SER A 53 1.01 19.53 2.22
CA SER A 53 -0.09 19.60 1.25
C SER A 53 -1.47 19.23 1.80
N ALA A 54 -1.58 18.82 3.06
CA ALA A 54 -2.90 18.70 3.70
C ALA A 54 -3.64 20.04 3.84
N TYR A 55 -2.92 21.15 3.75
CA TYR A 55 -3.44 22.52 3.83
C TYR A 55 -3.38 23.27 2.50
N MET A 56 -3.11 22.55 1.39
CA MET A 56 -2.90 23.16 0.07
C MET A 56 -3.89 22.60 -0.95
N THR A 57 -4.28 23.41 -1.90
CA THR A 57 -4.97 22.99 -3.11
C THR A 57 -3.96 22.44 -4.13
N LEU A 58 -4.46 21.80 -5.20
CA LEU A 58 -3.62 21.33 -6.30
C LEU A 58 -2.84 22.48 -6.94
N GLU A 59 -3.50 23.61 -7.17
CA GLU A 59 -2.92 24.81 -7.77
C GLU A 59 -1.79 25.36 -6.89
N GLU A 60 -1.98 25.42 -5.58
CA GLU A 60 -0.95 25.88 -4.64
C GLU A 60 0.27 24.95 -4.63
N VAL A 61 0.07 23.64 -4.69
CA VAL A 61 1.16 22.67 -4.82
C VAL A 61 1.95 22.90 -6.11
N LEU A 62 1.26 23.15 -7.23
CA LEU A 62 1.90 23.40 -8.51
C LEU A 62 2.65 24.73 -8.53
N VAL A 63 2.13 25.78 -7.91
CA VAL A 63 2.83 27.07 -7.78
C VAL A 63 4.18 26.88 -7.10
N VAL A 64 4.24 26.11 -6.00
CA VAL A 64 5.51 25.81 -5.32
C VAL A 64 6.47 25.08 -6.23
N MET A 65 6.01 24.06 -6.97
CA MET A 65 6.85 23.31 -7.93
C MET A 65 7.37 24.21 -9.06
N GLU A 66 6.54 25.11 -9.59
CA GLU A 66 6.92 26.05 -10.65
C GLU A 66 7.98 27.07 -10.18
N GLU A 67 7.78 27.60 -8.98
CA GLU A 67 8.72 28.56 -8.40
C GLU A 67 10.09 27.92 -8.12
N ALA A 68 10.09 26.69 -7.61
CA ALA A 68 11.29 25.90 -7.43
C ALA A 68 11.99 25.63 -8.77
N GLU A 69 11.25 25.24 -9.82
CA GLU A 69 11.82 24.96 -11.14
C GLU A 69 12.46 26.23 -11.78
N LYS A 70 11.82 27.39 -11.68
CA LYS A 70 12.38 28.69 -12.13
C LYS A 70 13.74 28.98 -11.49
N GLN A 71 13.93 28.54 -10.26
CA GLN A 71 15.18 28.69 -9.51
C GLN A 71 16.14 27.51 -9.71
N LYS A 72 15.78 26.52 -10.54
CA LYS A 72 16.52 25.26 -10.77
C LYS A 72 16.75 24.44 -9.50
N LEU A 73 15.81 24.50 -8.58
CA LEU A 73 15.80 23.76 -7.34
C LEU A 73 15.24 22.33 -7.56
N THR A 74 15.66 21.41 -6.70
CA THR A 74 15.17 20.03 -6.68
C THR A 74 13.96 19.95 -5.74
N THR A 75 12.80 19.56 -6.27
CA THR A 75 11.57 19.38 -5.51
C THR A 75 11.28 17.89 -5.28
N VAL A 76 11.01 17.50 -4.05
CA VAL A 76 10.47 16.17 -3.71
C VAL A 76 9.01 16.30 -3.33
N ARG A 77 8.14 15.60 -4.07
CA ARG A 77 6.73 15.40 -3.72
C ARG A 77 6.60 14.06 -3.00
N LEU A 78 6.56 14.10 -1.67
CA LEU A 78 6.58 12.92 -0.79
C LEU A 78 5.16 12.43 -0.52
N HIS A 79 4.84 11.23 -0.99
CA HIS A 79 3.55 10.57 -0.87
C HIS A 79 3.58 9.40 0.11
N THR A 80 2.47 9.15 0.78
CA THR A 80 2.29 7.97 1.65
C THR A 80 2.43 6.68 0.83
N GLY A 81 3.10 5.70 1.38
CA GLY A 81 3.21 4.36 0.78
C GLY A 81 3.88 4.38 -0.59
N GLU A 82 3.11 4.02 -1.59
CA GLU A 82 3.47 3.97 -3.01
C GLU A 82 2.61 4.99 -3.79
N PRO A 83 3.22 5.99 -4.46
CA PRO A 83 2.48 7.05 -5.16
C PRO A 83 1.50 6.57 -6.23
N SER A 84 1.78 5.45 -6.89
CA SER A 84 0.92 4.89 -7.94
C SER A 84 -0.37 4.24 -7.42
N ILE A 85 -0.48 4.05 -6.08
CA ILE A 85 -1.67 3.48 -5.43
C ILE A 85 -2.42 4.57 -4.67
N TYR A 86 -3.50 5.07 -5.26
CA TYR A 86 -4.37 6.13 -4.71
C TYR A 86 -3.66 7.45 -4.35
N GLY A 87 -2.50 7.72 -4.97
CA GLY A 87 -1.68 8.89 -4.66
C GLY A 87 -2.14 10.20 -5.32
N ALA A 88 -3.13 10.17 -6.21
CA ALA A 88 -3.59 11.34 -6.99
C ALA A 88 -2.42 12.10 -7.66
N VAL A 89 -1.47 11.35 -8.23
CA VAL A 89 -0.24 11.93 -8.79
C VAL A 89 -0.38 12.23 -10.29
N ARG A 90 -1.25 11.49 -11.02
CA ARG A 90 -1.35 11.64 -12.47
C ARG A 90 -1.80 13.05 -12.86
N GLU A 91 -2.80 13.60 -12.18
CA GLU A 91 -3.26 14.98 -12.44
C GLU A 91 -2.16 16.03 -12.19
N GLN A 92 -1.28 15.82 -11.20
CA GLN A 92 -0.13 16.68 -10.97
C GLN A 92 0.89 16.57 -12.11
N MET A 93 1.18 15.36 -12.56
CA MET A 93 2.09 15.09 -13.68
C MET A 93 1.58 15.68 -15.00
N ASP A 94 0.27 15.57 -15.30
CA ASP A 94 -0.34 16.15 -16.50
C ASP A 94 -0.13 17.68 -16.53
N LEU A 95 -0.32 18.35 -15.40
CA LEU A 95 -0.12 19.80 -15.29
C LEU A 95 1.36 20.19 -15.36
N LEU A 96 2.29 19.34 -14.89
CA LEU A 96 3.73 19.54 -15.09
C LEU A 96 4.13 19.37 -16.57
N ASP A 97 3.54 18.37 -17.26
CA ASP A 97 3.73 18.17 -18.71
C ASP A 97 3.31 19.41 -19.51
N GLU A 98 2.14 20.00 -19.20
CA GLU A 98 1.66 21.24 -19.82
C GLU A 98 2.62 22.44 -19.63
N LYS A 99 3.36 22.45 -18.53
CA LYS A 99 4.33 23.49 -18.18
C LYS A 99 5.75 23.18 -18.63
N GLY A 100 6.00 22.01 -19.20
CA GLY A 100 7.33 21.55 -19.61
C GLY A 100 8.29 21.31 -18.44
N ILE A 101 7.75 21.02 -17.24
CA ILE A 101 8.52 20.72 -16.04
C ILE A 101 8.78 19.22 -15.98
N LEU A 102 10.07 18.83 -15.93
CA LEU A 102 10.48 17.45 -15.87
C LEU A 102 10.24 16.84 -14.48
N TYR A 103 9.81 15.58 -14.48
CA TYR A 103 9.60 14.83 -13.25
C TYR A 103 10.01 13.36 -13.40
N GLU A 104 10.28 12.72 -12.26
CA GLU A 104 10.55 11.28 -12.15
C GLU A 104 9.81 10.70 -10.96
N SER A 105 9.50 9.39 -11.01
CA SER A 105 8.91 8.65 -9.90
C SER A 105 9.92 7.75 -9.22
N CYS A 106 9.93 7.78 -7.90
CA CYS A 106 10.68 6.86 -7.05
C CYS A 106 9.68 6.00 -6.26
N PRO A 107 9.61 4.68 -6.52
CA PRO A 107 8.63 3.83 -5.87
C PRO A 107 8.84 3.75 -4.35
N GLY A 108 7.77 3.46 -3.64
CA GLY A 108 7.77 3.21 -2.21
C GLY A 108 7.16 1.86 -1.85
N VAL A 109 7.25 1.48 -0.58
CA VAL A 109 6.58 0.29 -0.06
C VAL A 109 5.13 0.64 0.28
N SER A 110 4.18 0.01 -0.39
CA SER A 110 2.76 0.25 -0.13
C SER A 110 2.29 -0.36 1.19
N ALA A 111 1.27 0.22 1.82
CA ALA A 111 0.74 -0.20 3.11
C ALA A 111 0.29 -1.68 3.14
N CYS A 112 -0.15 -2.25 2.01
CA CYS A 112 -0.51 -3.67 1.96
C CYS A 112 0.69 -4.59 2.24
N PHE A 113 1.89 -4.21 1.84
CA PHE A 113 3.10 -4.99 2.13
C PHE A 113 3.58 -4.79 3.56
N GLY A 114 3.41 -3.58 4.13
CA GLY A 114 3.61 -3.35 5.56
C GLY A 114 2.67 -4.19 6.42
N ALA A 115 1.39 -4.24 6.06
CA ALA A 115 0.41 -5.07 6.73
C ALA A 115 0.70 -6.58 6.59
N ALA A 116 1.13 -7.03 5.42
CA ALA A 116 1.55 -8.41 5.22
C ALA A 116 2.77 -8.78 6.09
N ALA A 117 3.73 -7.87 6.23
CA ALA A 117 4.90 -8.08 7.09
C ALA A 117 4.51 -8.24 8.57
N LEU A 118 3.61 -7.39 9.10
CA LEU A 118 3.11 -7.50 10.45
C LEU A 118 2.42 -8.84 10.72
N LEU A 119 1.64 -9.32 9.74
CA LEU A 119 0.91 -10.59 9.84
C LEU A 119 1.76 -11.81 9.45
N ASN A 120 3.00 -11.65 9.00
CA ASN A 120 3.80 -12.70 8.36
C ASN A 120 3.03 -13.43 7.25
N LEU A 121 2.33 -12.68 6.42
CA LEU A 121 1.37 -13.15 5.44
C LEU A 121 2.02 -13.23 4.05
N GLU A 122 1.71 -14.30 3.30
CA GLU A 122 1.92 -14.37 1.87
C GLU A 122 0.57 -14.30 1.15
N TYR A 123 0.37 -13.28 0.31
CA TYR A 123 -0.88 -13.11 -0.44
C TYR A 123 -1.14 -14.20 -1.48
N THR A 124 -0.07 -14.87 -1.92
CA THR A 124 -0.09 -15.82 -3.04
C THR A 124 0.22 -17.25 -2.61
N LEU A 125 -0.49 -17.73 -1.58
CA LEU A 125 -0.34 -19.09 -1.09
C LEU A 125 -0.79 -20.13 -2.14
N PRO A 126 0.03 -21.15 -2.44
CA PRO A 126 -0.35 -22.24 -3.35
C PRO A 126 -1.66 -22.91 -2.93
N GLU A 127 -2.53 -23.16 -3.91
CA GLU A 127 -3.86 -23.81 -3.74
C GLU A 127 -4.90 -22.99 -2.95
N VAL A 128 -4.53 -21.82 -2.41
CA VAL A 128 -5.43 -20.92 -1.69
C VAL A 128 -5.76 -19.71 -2.56
N SER A 129 -4.77 -18.92 -2.92
CA SER A 129 -4.93 -17.77 -3.82
C SER A 129 -3.61 -17.49 -4.54
N GLN A 130 -3.68 -17.18 -5.82
CA GLN A 130 -2.52 -16.77 -6.62
C GLN A 130 -2.65 -15.33 -7.14
N SER A 131 -3.59 -14.57 -6.56
CA SER A 131 -3.88 -13.19 -6.97
C SER A 131 -4.06 -12.29 -5.76
N LEU A 132 -3.61 -11.06 -5.88
CA LEU A 132 -3.90 -9.98 -4.92
C LEU A 132 -4.70 -8.89 -5.62
N ILE A 133 -5.91 -8.63 -5.14
CA ILE A 133 -6.75 -7.52 -5.58
C ILE A 133 -6.55 -6.35 -4.60
N ILE A 134 -5.99 -5.25 -5.11
CA ILE A 134 -5.90 -3.98 -4.40
C ILE A 134 -7.09 -3.14 -4.81
N THR A 135 -7.96 -2.80 -3.87
CA THR A 135 -9.19 -2.06 -4.14
C THR A 135 -9.60 -1.15 -2.98
N ARG A 136 -10.72 -0.47 -3.13
CA ARG A 136 -11.37 0.34 -2.10
C ARG A 136 -12.89 0.30 -2.25
N MET A 137 -13.59 0.64 -1.19
CA MET A 137 -15.02 0.94 -1.26
C MET A 137 -15.28 2.22 -2.06
N GLU A 138 -16.42 2.27 -2.73
CA GLU A 138 -17.00 3.51 -3.21
C GLU A 138 -17.36 4.39 -2.01
N GLY A 139 -16.91 5.63 -2.05
CA GLY A 139 -17.17 6.63 -1.01
C GLY A 139 -17.54 7.96 -1.66
N ARG A 140 -16.83 9.03 -1.34
CA ARG A 140 -17.05 10.35 -1.97
C ARG A 140 -16.73 10.34 -3.48
N THR A 141 -15.85 9.46 -3.91
CA THR A 141 -15.51 9.26 -5.32
C THR A 141 -15.99 7.88 -5.77
N LYS A 142 -16.55 7.82 -6.98
CA LYS A 142 -17.08 6.59 -7.55
C LYS A 142 -15.99 5.57 -7.85
N VAL A 143 -16.40 4.31 -7.87
CA VAL A 143 -15.63 3.17 -8.40
C VAL A 143 -16.40 2.64 -9.61
N PRO A 144 -15.73 2.25 -10.70
CA PRO A 144 -16.41 1.62 -11.84
C PRO A 144 -17.25 0.42 -11.38
N GLU A 145 -18.46 0.26 -11.89
CA GLU A 145 -19.40 -0.80 -11.46
C GLU A 145 -18.78 -2.20 -11.54
N ARG A 146 -18.01 -2.48 -12.60
CA ARG A 146 -17.29 -3.74 -12.80
C ARG A 146 -16.17 -3.98 -11.76
N GLU A 147 -15.78 -2.95 -11.00
CA GLU A 147 -14.75 -2.97 -9.96
C GLU A 147 -15.38 -2.83 -8.56
N SER A 148 -16.66 -3.11 -8.44
CA SER A 148 -17.36 -3.16 -7.15
C SER A 148 -16.78 -4.23 -6.23
N ILE A 149 -16.95 -4.08 -4.94
CA ILE A 149 -16.52 -5.08 -3.95
C ILE A 149 -17.14 -6.45 -4.25
N GLU A 150 -18.41 -6.50 -4.64
CA GLU A 150 -19.10 -7.74 -4.99
C GLU A 150 -18.49 -8.41 -6.21
N SER A 151 -18.15 -7.61 -7.23
CA SER A 151 -17.51 -8.12 -8.46
C SER A 151 -16.16 -8.75 -8.15
N PHE A 152 -15.33 -8.11 -7.33
CA PHE A 152 -14.03 -8.65 -6.93
C PHE A 152 -14.15 -9.82 -5.95
N ALA A 153 -15.11 -9.79 -5.04
CA ALA A 153 -15.35 -10.86 -4.07
C ALA A 153 -15.69 -12.19 -4.77
N ALA A 154 -16.36 -12.16 -5.92
CA ALA A 154 -16.69 -13.34 -6.72
C ALA A 154 -15.46 -14.16 -7.18
N HIS A 155 -14.27 -13.57 -7.16
CA HIS A 155 -13.02 -14.27 -7.49
C HIS A 155 -12.42 -15.05 -6.33
N HIS A 156 -12.87 -14.85 -5.09
CA HIS A 156 -12.30 -15.44 -3.86
C HIS A 156 -10.78 -15.29 -3.75
N ALA A 157 -10.23 -14.24 -4.36
CA ALA A 157 -8.81 -13.93 -4.34
C ALA A 157 -8.42 -13.23 -3.03
N SER A 158 -7.12 -13.16 -2.72
CA SER A 158 -6.64 -12.29 -1.65
C SER A 158 -6.99 -10.83 -1.95
N MET A 159 -7.56 -10.10 -1.00
CA MET A 159 -7.91 -8.70 -1.18
C MET A 159 -7.21 -7.82 -0.14
N ALA A 160 -6.67 -6.69 -0.58
CA ALA A 160 -6.19 -5.58 0.25
C ALA A 160 -7.06 -4.34 -0.02
N ILE A 161 -7.87 -3.94 0.96
CA ILE A 161 -8.93 -2.94 0.78
C ILE A 161 -8.55 -1.66 1.52
N TYR A 162 -8.28 -0.62 0.74
CA TYR A 162 -7.84 0.70 1.16
C TYR A 162 -9.01 1.65 1.44
N LEU A 163 -8.76 2.74 2.16
CA LEU A 163 -9.66 3.90 2.31
C LEU A 163 -11.10 3.54 2.75
N SER A 164 -11.31 2.39 3.40
CA SER A 164 -12.63 1.83 3.66
C SER A 164 -12.94 1.63 5.16
N THR A 165 -12.06 2.06 6.05
CA THR A 165 -12.18 1.85 7.51
C THR A 165 -13.49 2.37 8.09
N GLY A 166 -14.01 3.49 7.59
CA GLY A 166 -15.29 4.06 8.03
C GLY A 166 -16.54 3.35 7.53
N MET A 167 -16.41 2.25 6.73
CA MET A 167 -17.50 1.58 6.04
C MET A 167 -17.49 0.06 6.26
N LEU A 168 -16.93 -0.44 7.35
CA LEU A 168 -16.66 -1.88 7.53
C LEU A 168 -17.91 -2.74 7.60
N GLY A 169 -19.00 -2.22 8.16
CA GLY A 169 -20.28 -2.95 8.15
C GLY A 169 -20.86 -3.11 6.74
N GLU A 170 -20.77 -2.08 5.92
CA GLU A 170 -21.16 -2.16 4.51
C GLU A 170 -20.19 -3.05 3.72
N LEU A 171 -18.89 -2.91 3.95
CA LEU A 171 -17.87 -3.75 3.32
C LEU A 171 -18.14 -5.24 3.57
N GLY A 172 -18.39 -5.63 4.82
CA GLY A 172 -18.70 -7.03 5.16
C GLY A 172 -19.92 -7.56 4.42
N ARG A 173 -21.01 -6.78 4.38
CA ARG A 173 -22.23 -7.15 3.62
C ARG A 173 -21.95 -7.34 2.13
N ARG A 174 -21.19 -6.44 1.52
CA ARG A 174 -20.85 -6.49 0.08
C ARG A 174 -19.90 -7.63 -0.26
N LEU A 175 -18.94 -7.95 0.60
CA LEU A 175 -18.06 -9.12 0.44
C LEU A 175 -18.88 -10.42 0.46
N ILE A 176 -19.82 -10.54 1.40
CA ILE A 176 -20.71 -11.71 1.50
C ILE A 176 -21.65 -11.79 0.28
N ALA A 177 -22.24 -10.68 -0.14
CA ALA A 177 -23.08 -10.62 -1.34
C ALA A 177 -22.32 -11.01 -2.61
N GLY A 178 -21.02 -10.73 -2.67
CA GLY A 178 -20.14 -11.08 -3.78
C GLY A 178 -19.62 -12.52 -3.76
N GLY A 179 -19.86 -13.29 -2.66
CA GLY A 179 -19.56 -14.72 -2.62
C GLY A 179 -18.65 -15.18 -1.48
N TYR A 180 -18.00 -14.30 -0.74
CA TYR A 180 -17.25 -14.73 0.45
C TYR A 180 -18.19 -15.30 1.53
N GLY A 181 -17.73 -16.33 2.25
CA GLY A 181 -18.42 -16.81 3.44
C GLY A 181 -18.39 -15.78 4.56
N LYS A 182 -19.37 -15.83 5.45
CA LYS A 182 -19.41 -14.99 6.67
C LYS A 182 -18.19 -15.20 7.56
N ASP A 183 -17.72 -16.43 7.60
CA ASP A 183 -16.59 -16.95 8.36
C ASP A 183 -15.25 -16.83 7.61
N THR A 184 -15.25 -16.29 6.38
CA THR A 184 -14.00 -16.04 5.65
C THR A 184 -13.04 -15.20 6.49
N PRO A 185 -11.79 -15.64 6.66
CA PRO A 185 -10.79 -14.92 7.45
C PRO A 185 -10.54 -13.53 6.93
N ALA A 186 -10.42 -12.58 7.86
CA ALA A 186 -10.06 -11.20 7.57
C ALA A 186 -9.14 -10.63 8.65
N ALA A 187 -8.44 -9.57 8.33
CA ALA A 187 -7.63 -8.82 9.28
C ALA A 187 -7.85 -7.32 9.10
N ILE A 188 -7.92 -6.60 10.21
CA ILE A 188 -7.86 -5.14 10.27
C ILE A 188 -6.47 -4.78 10.76
N VAL A 189 -5.67 -4.13 9.93
CA VAL A 189 -4.31 -3.73 10.26
C VAL A 189 -4.27 -2.21 10.41
N TYR A 190 -4.18 -1.75 11.65
CA TYR A 190 -4.13 -0.35 12.00
C TYR A 190 -2.68 0.14 11.97
N LYS A 191 -2.44 1.27 11.31
CA LYS A 191 -1.13 1.92 11.25
C LYS A 191 0.05 0.97 11.03
N ALA A 192 -0.02 0.07 10.05
CA ALA A 192 1.06 -0.87 9.75
C ALA A 192 2.42 -0.17 9.69
N THR A 193 3.40 -0.72 10.39
CA THR A 193 4.80 -0.25 10.55
C THR A 193 5.02 1.03 11.37
N TRP A 194 3.96 1.65 11.86
CA TRP A 194 4.07 2.76 12.82
C TRP A 194 4.32 2.22 14.25
N PRO A 195 4.84 3.04 15.18
CA PRO A 195 5.03 2.61 16.58
C PRO A 195 3.74 2.10 17.25
N GLU A 196 2.59 2.60 16.82
CA GLU A 196 1.27 2.20 17.34
C GLU A 196 0.57 1.18 16.43
N GLU A 197 1.33 0.40 15.67
CA GLU A 197 0.74 -0.62 14.82
C GLU A 197 0.01 -1.71 15.61
N GLU A 198 -1.16 -2.09 15.12
CA GLU A 198 -1.96 -3.16 15.68
C GLU A 198 -2.63 -3.98 14.58
N ALA A 199 -2.81 -5.27 14.81
CA ALA A 199 -3.51 -6.15 13.88
C ALA A 199 -4.54 -6.99 14.61
N TYR A 200 -5.76 -7.03 14.06
CA TYR A 200 -6.89 -7.76 14.61
C TYR A 200 -7.40 -8.77 13.59
N LEU A 201 -7.25 -10.06 13.93
CA LEU A 201 -7.81 -11.15 13.15
C LEU A 201 -9.29 -11.29 13.47
N CYS A 202 -10.11 -11.43 12.44
CA CYS A 202 -11.55 -11.60 12.56
C CYS A 202 -12.10 -12.37 11.35
N THR A 203 -13.40 -12.41 11.20
CA THR A 203 -14.06 -12.86 9.97
C THR A 203 -14.71 -11.70 9.22
N VAL A 204 -15.10 -11.93 7.98
CA VAL A 204 -15.80 -10.91 7.17
C VAL A 204 -17.05 -10.39 7.87
N GLU A 205 -17.81 -11.25 8.57
CA GLU A 205 -19.00 -10.84 9.33
C GLU A 205 -18.65 -9.95 10.54
N GLN A 206 -17.46 -10.15 11.14
CA GLN A 206 -17.02 -9.48 12.36
C GLN A 206 -16.29 -8.15 12.14
N LEU A 207 -16.01 -7.75 10.89
CA LEU A 207 -15.22 -6.55 10.56
C LEU A 207 -15.68 -5.30 11.32
N GLU A 208 -17.00 -5.02 11.33
CA GLU A 208 -17.54 -3.82 11.97
C GLU A 208 -17.43 -3.88 13.50
N GLU A 209 -17.76 -5.03 14.08
CA GLU A 209 -17.72 -5.25 15.53
C GLU A 209 -16.27 -5.15 16.04
N THR A 210 -15.34 -5.80 15.35
CA THR A 210 -13.90 -5.74 15.68
C THR A 210 -13.38 -4.32 15.66
N ALA A 211 -13.67 -3.54 14.62
CA ALA A 211 -13.23 -2.16 14.54
C ALA A 211 -13.82 -1.28 15.66
N LYS A 212 -15.10 -1.47 16.00
CA LYS A 212 -15.75 -0.76 17.11
C LYS A 212 -15.15 -1.12 18.46
N ALA A 213 -14.83 -2.41 18.69
CA ALA A 213 -14.24 -2.88 19.95
C ALA A 213 -12.84 -2.28 20.21
N HIS A 214 -12.14 -1.85 19.15
CA HIS A 214 -10.78 -1.30 19.21
C HIS A 214 -10.72 0.17 18.80
N ASP A 215 -11.84 0.88 18.72
CA ASP A 215 -11.95 2.30 18.36
C ASP A 215 -11.27 2.67 17.01
N ILE A 216 -11.23 1.72 16.06
CA ILE A 216 -10.61 1.92 14.74
C ILE A 216 -11.60 2.59 13.80
N THR A 217 -11.37 3.86 13.50
CA THR A 217 -12.24 4.66 12.63
C THR A 217 -11.57 5.13 11.34
N LYS A 218 -10.23 5.06 11.28
CA LYS A 218 -9.41 5.52 10.15
C LYS A 218 -8.03 4.83 10.16
N THR A 219 -7.25 5.03 9.11
CA THR A 219 -5.83 4.64 9.00
C THR A 219 -5.61 3.12 9.21
N ALA A 220 -6.57 2.31 8.77
CA ALA A 220 -6.43 0.86 8.75
C ALA A 220 -6.58 0.31 7.33
N LEU A 221 -5.85 -0.75 7.06
CA LEU A 221 -5.98 -1.58 5.87
C LEU A 221 -6.75 -2.84 6.24
N ILE A 222 -7.66 -3.25 5.37
CA ILE A 222 -8.43 -4.49 5.54
C ILE A 222 -7.87 -5.54 4.58
N ILE A 223 -7.50 -6.70 5.12
CA ILE A 223 -7.08 -7.86 4.34
C ILE A 223 -8.16 -8.93 4.45
N VAL A 224 -8.56 -9.51 3.32
CA VAL A 224 -9.61 -10.53 3.25
C VAL A 224 -9.14 -11.70 2.41
N GLY A 225 -9.46 -12.90 2.87
CA GLY A 225 -9.24 -14.16 2.17
C GLY A 225 -8.65 -15.25 3.06
N ASP A 226 -8.74 -16.48 2.59
CA ASP A 226 -8.28 -17.67 3.32
C ASP A 226 -6.79 -17.65 3.65
N ILE A 227 -6.00 -16.81 2.95
CA ILE A 227 -4.58 -16.58 3.22
C ILE A 227 -4.33 -16.06 4.65
N VAL A 228 -5.31 -15.39 5.26
CA VAL A 228 -5.19 -14.84 6.62
C VAL A 228 -5.18 -15.95 7.68
N ALA A 229 -5.78 -17.12 7.39
CA ALA A 229 -5.80 -18.24 8.32
C ALA A 229 -4.48 -19.02 8.39
N HIS A 230 -3.57 -18.86 7.43
CA HIS A 230 -2.30 -19.58 7.30
C HIS A 230 -2.47 -21.12 7.35
N GLN A 231 -3.57 -21.65 6.80
CA GLN A 231 -3.93 -23.07 6.88
C GLN A 231 -4.31 -23.62 5.50
N ASN A 232 -4.24 -24.93 5.39
CA ASN A 232 -4.72 -25.68 4.22
C ASN A 232 -4.12 -25.23 2.88
N TYR A 233 -2.83 -24.86 2.86
CA TYR A 233 -2.15 -24.43 1.64
C TYR A 233 -1.15 -25.51 1.15
N GLY A 234 -0.95 -25.55 -0.17
CA GLY A 234 0.03 -26.45 -0.80
C GLY A 234 1.46 -25.96 -0.61
N LYS A 235 2.41 -26.88 -0.64
CA LYS A 235 3.83 -26.50 -0.66
C LYS A 235 4.25 -26.06 -2.06
N SER A 236 5.04 -24.98 -2.13
CA SER A 236 5.65 -24.58 -3.39
C SER A 236 6.53 -25.71 -3.94
N ARG A 237 6.26 -26.15 -5.16
CA ARG A 237 7.09 -27.15 -5.84
C ARG A 237 8.50 -26.65 -6.15
N LEU A 238 8.72 -25.35 -6.15
CA LEU A 238 10.03 -24.76 -6.43
C LEU A 238 11.14 -25.31 -5.52
N TYR A 239 10.81 -25.62 -4.28
CA TYR A 239 11.73 -26.17 -3.30
C TYR A 239 11.65 -27.70 -3.14
N ALA A 240 10.76 -28.36 -3.88
CA ALA A 240 10.60 -29.81 -3.79
C ALA A 240 11.89 -30.53 -4.25
N PRO A 241 12.31 -31.64 -3.58
CA PRO A 241 13.53 -32.35 -3.92
C PRO A 241 13.51 -32.94 -5.33
N ASP A 242 12.32 -33.24 -5.83
CA ASP A 242 12.01 -33.80 -7.16
C ASP A 242 11.77 -32.75 -8.25
N PHE A 243 11.98 -31.45 -7.94
CA PHE A 243 11.79 -30.36 -8.89
C PHE A 243 13.13 -29.83 -9.40
N GLU A 244 13.37 -30.00 -10.70
CA GLU A 244 14.57 -29.45 -11.36
C GLU A 244 14.33 -27.99 -11.79
N THR A 245 15.39 -27.21 -11.70
CA THR A 245 15.48 -25.85 -12.25
C THR A 245 16.73 -25.74 -13.13
N GLU A 246 16.91 -24.61 -13.79
CA GLU A 246 18.17 -24.35 -14.52
C GLU A 246 19.42 -24.38 -13.60
N PHE A 247 19.25 -24.07 -12.31
CA PHE A 247 20.32 -24.03 -11.31
C PHE A 247 20.40 -25.29 -10.44
N ARG A 248 19.32 -26.07 -10.32
CA ARG A 248 19.24 -27.23 -9.42
C ARG A 248 18.78 -28.47 -10.14
N LYS A 249 19.65 -29.48 -10.17
CA LYS A 249 19.35 -30.83 -10.68
C LYS A 249 18.90 -31.76 -9.57
N ILE A 250 18.01 -32.69 -9.89
CA ILE A 250 17.60 -33.77 -8.97
C ILE A 250 18.82 -34.61 -8.60
N LYS A 251 19.11 -34.72 -7.31
CA LYS A 251 20.10 -35.68 -6.81
C LYS A 251 19.50 -37.08 -6.96
N LYS A 252 19.95 -37.85 -7.95
CA LYS A 252 19.61 -39.26 -8.02
C LYS A 252 20.06 -39.92 -6.69
N SER A 253 19.11 -40.51 -5.95
CA SER A 253 19.45 -41.36 -4.82
C SER A 253 20.44 -42.42 -5.29
N ARG A 254 21.62 -42.48 -4.67
CA ARG A 254 22.48 -43.67 -4.86
C ARG A 254 21.69 -44.83 -4.34
N GLU A 255 21.26 -45.71 -5.25
CA GLU A 255 20.81 -47.05 -4.86
C GLU A 255 21.92 -47.64 -4.01
N LYS A 256 21.59 -48.01 -2.78
CA LYS A 256 22.49 -48.78 -1.94
C LYS A 256 22.50 -50.18 -2.54
N GLU A 257 23.63 -50.55 -3.15
CA GLU A 257 23.98 -51.95 -3.37
C GLU A 257 24.15 -52.70 -2.04
#